data_235ebbbffd11109f94aa505b9f7ccf33
#
_entry.id   235ebbbffd11109f94aa505b9f7ccf33
#
_cell.length_a   1.000
_cell.length_b   1.000
_cell.length_c   1.000
_cell.angle_alpha   90.00
_cell.angle_beta   90.00
_cell.angle_gamma   90.00
#
_symmetry.space_group_name_H-M   'P 1'
#
loop_
_entity.id
_entity.type
_entity.pdbx_description
1 polymer ?
#
loop_
_entity_poly.entity_id
_entity_poly.type
_entity_poly.pdbx_seq_one_letter_code
_entity_poly.pdbx_strand_id
1 'polypeptide(L)'
;MVVDHAFTLPMALCWPDQKWPVRVVPVVVNTVQAPLPSAARCYKLGQALARAIESWPKDERVVVMGTGGLSHQLDGERAGFINKDFDETFMASMVDDPAWATKYSTTELVELSGTQGVELLNWMVARGALPEKVRKEHSNYHIPISNTATGLMVLEPV
;
A
#
# COMPACT_ATOMS: atom_id res chain seq x y z
N MET A 1 17.97 -2.27 14.91
CA MET A 1 16.97 -2.57 13.86
C MET A 1 17.30 -1.65 12.71
N VAL A 2 17.58 -2.21 11.54
CA VAL A 2 17.74 -1.40 10.32
C VAL A 2 16.34 -1.11 9.81
N VAL A 3 16.02 0.14 9.54
CA VAL A 3 14.71 0.56 9.05
C VAL A 3 14.78 0.64 7.53
N ASP A 4 13.86 -0.02 6.86
CA ASP A 4 13.79 -0.10 5.41
C ASP A 4 13.45 1.25 4.75
N HIS A 5 13.84 1.40 3.48
CA HIS A 5 13.49 2.57 2.65
C HIS A 5 11.97 2.74 2.48
N ALA A 6 11.19 1.67 2.49
CA ALA A 6 9.72 1.72 2.46
C ALA A 6 9.14 2.54 3.62
N PHE A 7 9.85 2.65 4.73
CA PHE A 7 9.50 3.52 5.85
C PHE A 7 10.20 4.88 5.77
N THR A 8 11.51 4.89 5.51
CA THR A 8 12.30 6.13 5.61
C THR A 8 12.04 7.10 4.47
N LEU A 9 11.78 6.61 3.26
CA LEU A 9 11.55 7.47 2.10
C LEU A 9 10.28 8.32 2.21
N PRO A 10 9.10 7.76 2.52
CA PRO A 10 7.89 8.57 2.73
C PRO A 10 8.07 9.61 3.85
N MET A 11 8.76 9.23 4.93
CA MET A 11 9.04 10.16 6.03
C MET A 11 9.96 11.30 5.61
N ALA A 12 10.98 11.02 4.80
CA ALA A 12 11.89 12.04 4.27
C ALA A 12 11.18 12.96 3.25
N LEU A 13 10.23 12.45 2.48
CA LEU A 13 9.42 13.27 1.56
C LEU A 13 8.47 14.20 2.32
N CYS A 14 7.84 13.72 3.37
CA CYS A 14 6.94 14.53 4.20
C CYS A 14 7.71 15.54 5.06
N TRP A 15 8.90 15.20 5.54
CA TRP A 15 9.74 16.02 6.42
C TRP A 15 11.20 15.99 5.96
N PRO A 16 11.57 16.79 4.94
CA PRO A 16 12.92 16.78 4.36
C PRO A 16 14.04 17.18 5.34
N ASP A 17 13.68 17.92 6.39
CA ASP A 17 14.63 18.32 7.46
C ASP A 17 14.87 17.19 8.49
N GLN A 18 14.29 16.02 8.27
CA GLN A 18 14.37 14.83 9.14
C GLN A 18 13.89 15.07 10.59
N LYS A 19 13.15 16.13 10.83
CA LYS A 19 12.53 16.43 12.12
C LYS A 19 11.07 16.02 12.08
N TRP A 20 10.78 14.78 12.41
CA TRP A 20 9.44 14.25 12.36
C TRP A 20 8.62 14.71 13.58
N PRO A 21 7.63 15.59 13.40
CA PRO A 21 6.83 16.10 14.50
C PRO A 21 5.73 15.13 14.94
N VAL A 22 5.79 13.89 14.47
CA VAL A 22 4.76 12.87 14.68
C VAL A 22 5.36 11.61 15.31
N ARG A 23 4.55 10.92 16.08
CA ARG A 23 4.88 9.56 16.54
C ARG A 23 4.54 8.57 15.45
N VAL A 24 5.38 7.57 15.26
CA VAL A 24 5.23 6.59 14.17
C VAL A 24 5.26 5.18 14.75
N VAL A 25 4.36 4.35 14.26
CA VAL A 25 4.31 2.92 14.55
C VAL A 25 4.52 2.17 13.24
N PRO A 26 5.71 1.63 12.97
CA PRO A 26 5.95 0.87 11.75
C PRO A 26 5.28 -0.50 11.84
N VAL A 27 4.53 -0.87 10.82
CA VAL A 27 3.95 -2.20 10.63
C VAL A 27 4.60 -2.84 9.43
N VAL A 28 5.37 -3.90 9.65
CA VAL A 28 6.11 -4.59 8.59
C VAL A 28 5.27 -5.74 8.04
N VAL A 29 5.07 -5.74 6.72
CA VAL A 29 4.39 -6.80 5.99
C VAL A 29 5.40 -7.45 5.05
N ASN A 30 5.56 -8.76 5.13
CA ASN A 30 6.47 -9.49 4.25
C ASN A 30 5.85 -9.60 2.84
N THR A 31 6.41 -8.87 1.87
CA THR A 31 6.01 -8.88 0.47
C THR A 31 7.11 -9.38 -0.48
N VAL A 32 8.27 -9.77 0.06
CA VAL A 32 9.46 -10.11 -0.73
C VAL A 32 9.79 -11.59 -0.70
N GLN A 33 9.66 -12.24 0.45
CA GLN A 33 10.08 -13.63 0.63
C GLN A 33 8.89 -14.55 0.90
N ALA A 34 8.87 -15.70 0.23
CA ALA A 34 7.85 -16.73 0.50
C ALA A 34 7.97 -17.27 1.97
N PRO A 35 6.86 -17.54 2.65
CA PRO A 35 5.48 -17.42 2.16
C PRO A 35 4.94 -15.99 2.25
N LEU A 36 4.36 -15.50 1.16
CA LEU A 36 3.71 -14.19 1.12
C LEU A 36 2.29 -14.27 1.74
N PRO A 37 1.83 -13.22 2.43
CA PRO A 37 0.44 -13.15 2.86
C PRO A 37 -0.49 -12.94 1.67
N SER A 38 -1.73 -13.42 1.75
CA SER A 38 -2.74 -13.10 0.75
C SER A 38 -3.29 -11.67 0.93
N ALA A 39 -3.83 -11.09 -0.17
CA ALA A 39 -4.49 -9.79 -0.10
C ALA A 39 -5.65 -9.77 0.92
N ALA A 40 -6.42 -10.85 1.00
CA ALA A 40 -7.48 -10.99 2.01
C ALA A 40 -6.94 -10.94 3.44
N ARG A 41 -5.77 -11.53 3.70
CA ARG A 41 -5.13 -11.48 5.01
C ARG A 41 -4.60 -10.09 5.33
N CYS A 42 -4.01 -9.41 4.36
CA CYS A 42 -3.56 -8.03 4.50
C CYS A 42 -4.73 -7.07 4.78
N TYR A 43 -5.83 -7.21 4.05
CA TYR A 43 -7.03 -6.43 4.27
C TYR A 43 -7.61 -6.64 5.69
N LYS A 44 -7.68 -7.90 6.16
CA LYS A 44 -8.11 -8.23 7.52
C LYS A 44 -7.16 -7.68 8.60
N LEU A 45 -5.85 -7.65 8.33
CA LEU A 45 -4.89 -6.99 9.22
C LEU A 45 -5.20 -5.51 9.36
N GLY A 46 -5.50 -4.83 8.24
CA GLY A 46 -5.95 -3.44 8.26
C GLY A 46 -7.20 -3.24 9.12
N GLN A 47 -8.22 -4.08 8.95
CA GLN A 47 -9.42 -4.04 9.79
C GLN A 47 -9.13 -4.25 11.28
N ALA A 48 -8.13 -5.07 11.61
CA ALA A 48 -7.70 -5.22 12.99
C ALA A 48 -6.99 -3.97 13.52
N LEU A 49 -6.19 -3.30 12.67
CA LEU A 49 -5.58 -2.01 13.01
C LEU A 49 -6.64 -0.93 13.21
N ALA A 50 -7.70 -0.87 12.38
CA ALA A 50 -8.82 0.04 12.57
C ALA A 50 -9.43 -0.09 13.98
N ARG A 51 -9.77 -1.33 14.37
CA ARG A 51 -10.32 -1.60 15.72
C ARG A 51 -9.35 -1.20 16.85
N ALA A 52 -8.05 -1.41 16.65
CA ALA A 52 -7.04 -1.01 17.63
C ALA A 52 -6.95 0.52 17.74
N ILE A 53 -7.03 1.23 16.62
CA ILE A 53 -7.03 2.70 16.57
C ILE A 53 -8.31 3.25 17.24
N GLU A 54 -9.48 2.70 16.92
CA GLU A 54 -10.77 3.09 17.53
C GLU A 54 -10.79 2.87 19.04
N SER A 55 -10.13 1.81 19.52
CA SER A 55 -10.03 1.52 20.96
C SER A 55 -8.96 2.34 21.70
N TRP A 56 -8.18 3.16 20.98
CA TRP A 56 -7.13 3.96 21.58
C TRP A 56 -7.70 5.04 22.47
N PRO A 57 -7.30 5.13 23.76
CA PRO A 57 -7.98 5.99 24.74
C PRO A 57 -7.68 7.48 24.60
N LYS A 58 -6.90 7.88 23.61
CA LYS A 58 -6.52 9.27 23.38
C LYS A 58 -7.19 9.80 22.12
N ASP A 59 -7.65 11.04 22.19
CA ASP A 59 -8.14 11.77 21.01
C ASP A 59 -6.94 12.26 20.18
N GLU A 60 -6.48 11.40 19.29
CA GLU A 60 -5.32 11.65 18.42
C GLU A 60 -5.71 11.44 16.95
N ARG A 61 -5.25 12.33 16.10
CA ARG A 61 -5.40 12.14 14.66
C ARG A 61 -4.40 11.07 14.19
N VAL A 62 -4.91 9.96 13.67
CA VAL A 62 -4.11 8.86 13.16
C VAL A 62 -4.15 8.86 11.63
N VAL A 63 -2.99 8.81 11.01
CA VAL A 63 -2.83 8.61 9.56
C VAL A 63 -2.24 7.23 9.34
N VAL A 64 -2.87 6.44 8.49
CA VAL A 64 -2.34 5.13 8.07
C VAL A 64 -1.76 5.29 6.67
N MET A 65 -0.50 4.92 6.50
CA MET A 65 0.22 5.03 5.24
C MET A 65 0.61 3.64 4.75
N GLY A 66 0.07 3.22 3.61
CA GLY A 66 0.53 2.04 2.87
C GLY A 66 1.61 2.46 1.87
N THR A 67 2.75 1.79 1.89
CA THR A 67 3.88 2.06 1.01
C THR A 67 4.16 0.87 0.11
N GLY A 68 4.89 1.09 -0.96
CA GLY A 68 5.22 0.08 -1.97
C GLY A 68 4.79 0.54 -3.36
N GLY A 69 5.47 0.06 -4.38
CA GLY A 69 5.15 0.37 -5.76
C GLY A 69 3.87 -0.32 -6.23
N LEU A 70 3.35 0.13 -7.38
CA LEU A 70 2.36 -0.61 -8.15
C LEU A 70 3.07 -1.63 -9.04
N SER A 71 2.58 -1.89 -10.24
CA SER A 71 3.21 -2.92 -11.07
C SER A 71 4.65 -2.57 -11.42
N HIS A 72 5.54 -3.50 -11.17
CA HIS A 72 6.93 -3.47 -11.62
C HIS A 72 7.63 -4.82 -11.43
N GLN A 73 8.65 -5.04 -12.24
CA GLN A 73 9.55 -6.17 -12.11
C GLN A 73 10.97 -5.72 -12.48
N LEU A 74 11.92 -5.90 -11.56
CA LEU A 74 13.27 -5.38 -11.70
C LEU A 74 14.23 -6.33 -12.40
N ASP A 75 13.93 -7.63 -12.38
CA ASP A 75 14.81 -8.69 -12.86
C ASP A 75 14.05 -9.80 -13.59
N GLY A 76 14.82 -10.76 -14.17
CA GLY A 76 14.30 -11.90 -14.89
C GLY A 76 13.77 -11.55 -16.29
N GLU A 77 13.08 -12.49 -16.91
CA GLU A 77 12.57 -12.36 -18.29
C GLU A 77 11.55 -11.22 -18.46
N ARG A 78 10.89 -10.84 -17.40
CA ARG A 78 9.88 -9.76 -17.39
C ARG A 78 10.41 -8.45 -16.84
N ALA A 79 11.73 -8.26 -16.75
CA ALA A 79 12.30 -7.00 -16.27
C ALA A 79 11.74 -5.81 -17.06
N GLY A 80 11.30 -4.77 -16.33
CA GLY A 80 10.61 -3.59 -16.91
C GLY A 80 9.11 -3.78 -17.12
N PHE A 81 8.52 -4.89 -16.65
CA PHE A 81 7.07 -5.13 -16.75
C PHE A 81 6.27 -4.08 -16.00
N ILE A 82 5.29 -3.51 -16.69
CA ILE A 82 4.27 -2.60 -16.15
C ILE A 82 2.90 -3.06 -16.65
N ASN A 83 1.91 -3.06 -15.77
CA ASN A 83 0.52 -3.35 -16.11
C ASN A 83 -0.38 -2.19 -15.69
N LYS A 84 -0.42 -1.18 -16.54
CA LYS A 84 -1.16 0.06 -16.28
C LYS A 84 -2.65 -0.20 -16.01
N ASP A 85 -3.29 -1.04 -16.81
CA ASP A 85 -4.73 -1.29 -16.69
C ASP A 85 -5.08 -1.96 -15.33
N PHE A 86 -4.21 -2.87 -14.90
CA PHE A 86 -4.33 -3.49 -13.58
C PHE A 86 -4.14 -2.45 -12.47
N ASP A 87 -3.11 -1.63 -12.56
CA ASP A 87 -2.79 -0.60 -11.56
C ASP A 87 -3.93 0.41 -11.42
N GLU A 88 -4.45 0.92 -12.53
CA GLU A 88 -5.55 1.88 -12.53
C GLU A 88 -6.83 1.25 -11.96
N THR A 89 -7.11 -0.01 -12.28
CA THR A 89 -8.24 -0.75 -11.71
C THR A 89 -8.06 -0.98 -10.21
N PHE A 90 -6.86 -1.36 -9.80
CA PHE A 90 -6.53 -1.52 -8.38
C PHE A 90 -6.70 -0.21 -7.61
N MET A 91 -6.19 0.92 -8.14
CA MET A 91 -6.36 2.23 -7.51
C MET A 91 -7.83 2.64 -7.42
N ALA A 92 -8.62 2.42 -8.47
CA ALA A 92 -10.05 2.70 -8.45
C ALA A 92 -10.77 1.87 -7.37
N SER A 93 -10.41 0.59 -7.25
CA SER A 93 -11.00 -0.32 -6.26
C SER A 93 -10.77 0.13 -4.81
N MET A 94 -9.71 0.89 -4.53
CA MET A 94 -9.48 1.43 -3.18
C MET A 94 -10.64 2.32 -2.69
N VAL A 95 -11.42 2.88 -3.61
CA VAL A 95 -12.62 3.68 -3.30
C VAL A 95 -13.88 2.84 -3.44
N ASP A 96 -14.04 2.19 -4.60
CA ASP A 96 -15.32 1.62 -5.03
C ASP A 96 -15.58 0.20 -4.51
N ASP A 97 -14.53 -0.61 -4.37
CA ASP A 97 -14.59 -2.00 -3.89
C ASP A 97 -13.29 -2.38 -3.18
N PRO A 98 -13.12 -1.99 -1.91
CA PRO A 98 -11.85 -2.19 -1.19
C PRO A 98 -11.45 -3.66 -1.01
N ALA A 99 -12.36 -4.59 -1.24
CA ALA A 99 -12.08 -6.02 -1.19
C ALA A 99 -11.70 -6.62 -2.57
N TRP A 100 -11.76 -5.84 -3.64
CA TRP A 100 -11.57 -6.31 -5.02
C TRP A 100 -10.32 -7.17 -5.22
N ALA A 101 -9.18 -6.76 -4.68
CA ALA A 101 -7.93 -7.50 -4.83
C ALA A 101 -7.91 -8.82 -4.03
N THR A 102 -8.83 -9.00 -3.08
CA THR A 102 -8.88 -10.23 -2.24
C THR A 102 -9.33 -11.48 -3.01
N LYS A 103 -9.90 -11.30 -4.20
CA LYS A 103 -10.31 -12.41 -5.08
C LYS A 103 -9.13 -13.13 -5.75
N TYR A 104 -7.97 -12.45 -5.82
CA TYR A 104 -6.78 -13.02 -6.43
C TYR A 104 -5.94 -13.80 -5.42
N SER A 105 -5.38 -14.90 -5.87
CA SER A 105 -4.29 -15.55 -5.17
C SER A 105 -3.01 -14.70 -5.22
N THR A 106 -2.07 -14.98 -4.34
CA THR A 106 -0.78 -14.26 -4.34
C THR A 106 -0.01 -14.49 -5.66
N THR A 107 -0.10 -15.69 -6.25
CA THR A 107 0.52 -15.99 -7.54
C THR A 107 -0.09 -15.14 -8.66
N GLU A 108 -1.43 -15.05 -8.73
CA GLU A 108 -2.10 -14.19 -9.72
C GLU A 108 -1.73 -12.72 -9.55
N LEU A 109 -1.59 -12.24 -8.31
CA LEU A 109 -1.14 -10.87 -8.06
C LEU A 109 0.29 -10.64 -8.55
N VAL A 110 1.20 -11.60 -8.35
CA VAL A 110 2.56 -11.53 -8.89
C VAL A 110 2.56 -11.53 -10.43
N GLU A 111 1.70 -12.33 -11.06
CA GLU A 111 1.55 -12.32 -12.51
C GLU A 111 1.03 -10.99 -13.04
N LEU A 112 0.07 -10.38 -12.33
CA LEU A 112 -0.59 -9.13 -12.73
C LEU A 112 0.23 -7.89 -12.42
N SER A 113 0.99 -7.88 -11.32
CA SER A 113 1.71 -6.69 -10.88
C SER A 113 3.24 -6.80 -10.99
N GLY A 114 3.78 -7.99 -11.24
CA GLY A 114 5.22 -8.26 -11.20
C GLY A 114 5.68 -8.72 -9.82
N THR A 115 6.89 -9.28 -9.77
CA THR A 115 7.45 -9.87 -8.53
C THR A 115 7.65 -8.86 -7.41
N GLN A 116 7.94 -7.62 -7.74
CA GLN A 116 8.05 -6.52 -6.78
C GLN A 116 6.73 -5.74 -6.64
N GLY A 117 5.92 -5.68 -7.69
CA GLY A 117 4.62 -4.99 -7.66
C GLY A 117 3.63 -5.59 -6.65
N VAL A 118 3.83 -6.84 -6.22
CA VAL A 118 3.07 -7.46 -5.13
C VAL A 118 3.12 -6.67 -3.80
N GLU A 119 3.98 -5.68 -3.69
CA GLU A 119 3.98 -4.69 -2.59
C GLU A 119 2.64 -3.96 -2.41
N LEU A 120 1.75 -3.98 -3.42
CA LEU A 120 0.36 -3.54 -3.29
C LEU A 120 -0.38 -4.16 -2.09
N LEU A 121 0.12 -5.27 -1.54
CA LEU A 121 -0.39 -5.86 -0.30
C LEU A 121 -0.33 -4.90 0.90
N ASN A 122 0.64 -3.98 0.91
CA ASN A 122 0.71 -2.92 1.94
C ASN A 122 -0.44 -1.91 1.79
N TRP A 123 -0.84 -1.60 0.55
CA TRP A 123 -2.01 -0.77 0.29
C TRP A 123 -3.29 -1.42 0.81
N MET A 124 -3.40 -2.75 0.68
CA MET A 124 -4.54 -3.50 1.22
C MET A 124 -4.61 -3.40 2.74
N VAL A 125 -3.47 -3.39 3.44
CA VAL A 125 -3.44 -3.16 4.89
C VAL A 125 -3.93 -1.74 5.21
N ALA A 126 -3.38 -0.73 4.55
CA ALA A 126 -3.77 0.66 4.77
C ALA A 126 -5.26 0.89 4.46
N ARG A 127 -5.76 0.35 3.34
CA ARG A 127 -7.17 0.46 2.98
C ARG A 127 -8.10 -0.26 3.96
N GLY A 128 -7.70 -1.43 4.45
CA GLY A 128 -8.45 -2.17 5.46
C GLY A 128 -8.55 -1.43 6.81
N ALA A 129 -7.65 -0.49 7.07
CA ALA A 129 -7.67 0.34 8.27
C ALA A 129 -8.61 1.55 8.17
N LEU A 130 -9.21 1.79 7.00
CA LEU A 130 -10.22 2.82 6.78
C LEU A 130 -11.64 2.22 6.81
N PRO A 131 -12.68 3.01 7.07
CA PRO A 131 -14.06 2.56 6.95
C PRO A 131 -14.40 2.18 5.51
N GLU A 132 -15.55 1.55 5.33
CA GLU A 132 -16.02 1.11 4.01
C GLU A 132 -16.14 2.29 3.04
N LYS A 133 -16.76 3.38 3.50
CA LYS A 133 -16.94 4.60 2.70
C LYS A 133 -15.79 5.57 2.92
N VAL A 134 -15.17 5.95 1.83
CA VAL A 134 -14.08 6.92 1.80
C VAL A 134 -14.29 7.92 0.67
N ARG A 135 -13.75 9.12 0.84
CA ARG A 135 -13.65 10.13 -0.20
C ARG A 135 -12.21 10.17 -0.71
N LYS A 136 -12.06 10.20 -2.02
CA LYS A 136 -10.75 10.38 -2.66
C LYS A 136 -10.43 11.87 -2.75
N GLU A 137 -9.47 12.34 -1.95
CA GLU A 137 -9.01 13.73 -1.94
C GLU A 137 -7.97 13.98 -3.02
N HIS A 138 -7.10 12.99 -3.27
CA HIS A 138 -6.06 13.08 -4.28
C HIS A 138 -5.76 11.71 -4.87
N SER A 139 -5.37 11.71 -6.15
CA SER A 139 -4.86 10.52 -6.83
C SER A 139 -3.90 10.94 -7.94
N ASN A 140 -2.79 10.25 -8.03
CA ASN A 140 -1.82 10.38 -9.12
C ASN A 140 -1.28 9.01 -9.49
N TYR A 141 -1.04 8.79 -10.79
CA TYR A 141 -0.39 7.62 -11.33
C TYR A 141 0.66 8.05 -12.34
N HIS A 142 1.86 7.50 -12.25
CA HIS A 142 2.97 7.82 -13.14
C HIS A 142 3.84 6.61 -13.41
N ILE A 143 4.29 6.48 -14.65
CA ILE A 143 5.28 5.46 -15.06
C ILE A 143 6.59 6.21 -15.38
N PRO A 144 7.54 6.20 -14.46
CA PRO A 144 8.84 6.84 -14.68
C PRO A 144 9.75 5.99 -15.59
N ILE A 145 10.83 6.58 -16.04
CA ILE A 145 11.85 5.90 -16.84
C ILE A 145 12.48 4.69 -16.13
N SER A 146 12.37 4.64 -14.80
CA SER A 146 12.85 3.51 -13.98
C SER A 146 12.01 2.24 -14.11
N ASN A 147 10.90 2.27 -14.88
CA ASN A 147 9.97 1.15 -15.04
C ASN A 147 9.41 0.61 -13.70
N THR A 148 9.12 1.51 -12.78
CA THR A 148 8.39 1.23 -11.56
C THR A 148 7.12 2.09 -11.57
N ALA A 149 5.96 1.48 -11.78
CA ALA A 149 4.71 2.22 -11.72
C ALA A 149 4.52 2.78 -10.31
N THR A 150 4.27 4.08 -10.23
CA THR A 150 4.08 4.78 -8.96
C THR A 150 2.67 5.32 -8.86
N GLY A 151 2.05 5.11 -7.73
CA GLY A 151 0.73 5.64 -7.40
C GLY A 151 0.78 6.42 -6.10
N LEU A 152 -0.03 7.45 -6.00
CA LEU A 152 -0.31 8.18 -4.78
C LEU A 152 -1.81 8.36 -4.65
N MET A 153 -2.36 8.01 -3.50
CA MET A 153 -3.75 8.29 -3.16
C MET A 153 -3.85 8.88 -1.76
N VAL A 154 -4.74 9.84 -1.61
CA VAL A 154 -5.17 10.36 -0.30
C VAL A 154 -6.66 10.08 -0.17
N LEU A 155 -7.00 9.31 0.85
CA LEU A 155 -8.36 8.89 1.14
C LEU A 155 -8.76 9.41 2.54
N GLU A 156 -9.95 9.94 2.65
CA GLU A 156 -10.53 10.37 3.92
C GLU A 156 -11.81 9.58 4.22
N PRO A 157 -12.06 9.23 5.50
CA PRO A 157 -13.34 8.70 5.94
C PRO A 157 -14.50 9.66 5.61
N VAL A 158 -15.68 9.09 5.26
CA VAL A 158 -16.91 9.87 5.04
C VAL A 158 -17.88 9.58 6.16
#